data_96599e4e319517cafc65c2e36fcca482
#
_entry.id   96599e4e319517cafc65c2e36fcca482
#
_cell.length_a   1.000
_cell.length_b   1.000
_cell.length_c   1.000
_cell.angle_alpha   90.00
_cell.angle_beta   90.00
_cell.angle_gamma   90.00
#
_symmetry.space_group_name_H-M   'P 1'
#
loop_
_entity.id
_entity.type
_entity.pdbx_description
1 polymer ?
#
loop_
_entity_poly.entity_id
_entity_poly.type
_entity_poly.pdbx_seq_one_letter_code
_entity_poly.pdbx_strand_id
1 'polypeptide(L)'
;VTHAAIGAPAVLPSKVTISILSAKLADVKATTPGEVQGPAIEATVQVQNGTAKPIDLGSTVVMLTESSGAPGQPTTSKPAQPFTQQLAPGASMSGVYVFRVPANGYNPIQISVSYAGGAPEALFSGSVS
;
A
#
# COMPACT_ATOMS: atom_id res chain seq x y z
N VAL A 1 0.35 -13.46 -9.52
CA VAL A 1 0.86 -12.57 -8.47
C VAL A 1 2.36 -12.33 -8.70
N THR A 2 2.74 -11.06 -8.72
CA THR A 2 4.13 -10.65 -8.87
C THR A 2 4.70 -10.35 -7.49
N HIS A 3 5.83 -10.96 -7.15
CA HIS A 3 6.47 -10.78 -5.84
C HIS A 3 7.66 -9.82 -5.95
N ALA A 4 7.81 -8.96 -4.95
CA ALA A 4 8.95 -8.06 -4.83
C ALA A 4 9.26 -7.78 -3.37
N ALA A 5 10.44 -7.22 -3.10
CA ALA A 5 10.77 -6.76 -1.76
C ALA A 5 10.25 -5.32 -1.56
N ILE A 6 9.99 -4.95 -0.31
CA ILE A 6 9.70 -3.56 0.02
C ILE A 6 10.93 -2.72 -0.36
N GLY A 7 10.70 -1.66 -1.12
CA GLY A 7 11.77 -0.83 -1.68
C GLY A 7 12.17 -1.19 -3.10
N ALA A 8 11.67 -2.30 -3.64
CA ALA A 8 11.95 -2.71 -5.01
C ALA A 8 10.68 -2.63 -5.87
N PRO A 9 10.81 -2.34 -7.18
CA PRO A 9 9.64 -2.28 -8.05
C PRO A 9 9.14 -3.67 -8.43
N ALA A 10 7.81 -3.80 -8.55
CA ALA A 10 7.16 -4.97 -9.12
C ALA A 10 6.59 -4.59 -10.49
N VAL A 11 7.15 -5.14 -11.55
CA VAL A 11 6.66 -4.90 -12.91
C VAL A 11 5.63 -5.95 -13.25
N LEU A 12 4.37 -5.53 -13.38
CA LEU A 12 3.26 -6.43 -13.65
C LEU A 12 3.19 -6.78 -15.16
N PRO A 13 2.61 -7.94 -15.50
CA PRO A 13 2.45 -8.31 -16.92
C PRO A 13 1.63 -7.30 -17.72
N SER A 14 0.80 -6.51 -17.07
CA SER A 14 -0.02 -5.46 -17.69
C SER A 14 0.75 -4.19 -18.03
N LYS A 15 2.06 -4.13 -17.79
CA LYS A 15 2.92 -2.96 -17.97
C LYS A 15 2.72 -1.89 -16.91
N VAL A 16 2.04 -2.20 -15.82
CA VAL A 16 1.94 -1.33 -14.66
C VAL A 16 3.05 -1.71 -13.69
N THR A 17 3.78 -0.72 -13.19
CA THR A 17 4.83 -0.95 -12.18
C THR A 17 4.34 -0.41 -10.85
N ILE A 18 4.40 -1.25 -9.81
CA ILE A 18 4.01 -0.87 -8.46
C ILE A 18 5.23 -1.02 -7.56
N SER A 19 5.45 -0.04 -6.69
CA SER A 19 6.54 -0.07 -5.72
C SER A 19 6.03 0.32 -4.35
N ILE A 20 6.55 -0.32 -3.31
CA ILE A 20 6.40 0.16 -1.94
C ILE A 20 7.70 0.90 -1.63
N LEU A 21 7.65 2.22 -1.67
CA LEU A 21 8.85 3.04 -1.50
C LEU A 21 9.39 2.97 -0.08
N SER A 22 8.50 2.85 0.90
CA SER A 22 8.87 2.72 2.30
C SER A 22 7.74 2.13 3.11
N ALA A 23 8.09 1.47 4.21
CA ALA A 23 7.16 1.05 5.24
C ALA A 23 7.77 1.45 6.59
N LYS A 24 7.13 2.40 7.27
CA LYS A 24 7.66 3.03 8.47
C LYS A 24 6.70 2.93 9.63
N LEU A 25 7.22 2.95 10.85
CA LEU A 25 6.40 3.11 12.02
C LEU A 25 5.86 4.54 12.07
N ALA A 26 4.58 4.68 12.40
CA ALA A 26 3.91 5.96 12.53
C ALA A 26 2.94 5.91 13.70
N ASP A 27 2.61 7.06 14.25
CA ASP A 27 1.55 7.18 15.23
C ASP A 27 0.31 7.76 14.56
N VAL A 28 -0.81 7.06 14.71
CA VAL A 28 -2.09 7.52 14.19
C VAL A 28 -2.82 8.25 15.30
N LYS A 29 -3.25 9.47 15.01
CA LYS A 29 -4.10 10.25 15.94
C LYS A 29 -5.56 10.10 15.52
N ALA A 30 -6.40 9.74 16.47
CA ALA A 30 -7.82 9.63 16.21
C ALA A 30 -8.40 11.02 15.93
N THR A 31 -8.96 11.21 14.74
CA THR A 31 -9.57 12.48 14.32
C THR A 31 -11.08 12.39 14.18
N THR A 32 -11.63 11.18 14.22
CA THR A 32 -13.06 10.92 14.10
C THR A 32 -13.52 9.99 15.22
N PRO A 33 -14.78 10.06 15.63
CA PRO A 33 -15.31 9.13 16.62
C PRO A 33 -15.19 7.67 16.16
N GLY A 34 -14.78 6.80 17.06
CA GLY A 34 -14.60 5.38 16.77
C GLY A 34 -13.21 5.01 16.30
N GLU A 35 -12.36 5.97 15.97
CA GLU A 35 -10.97 5.69 15.62
C GLU A 35 -10.14 5.51 16.87
N VAL A 36 -9.16 4.61 16.82
CA VAL A 36 -8.27 4.33 17.94
C VAL A 36 -6.88 4.88 17.60
N GLN A 37 -6.39 5.73 18.49
CA GLN A 37 -5.05 6.29 18.41
C GLN A 37 -4.02 5.23 18.81
N GLY A 38 -2.87 5.22 18.12
CA GLY A 38 -1.79 4.32 18.48
C GLY A 38 -0.79 4.09 17.36
N PRO A 39 0.16 3.16 17.57
CA PRO A 39 1.18 2.87 16.59
C PRO A 39 0.59 2.18 15.36
N ALA A 40 1.17 2.49 14.20
CA ALA A 40 0.73 1.96 12.92
C ALA A 40 1.93 1.86 11.97
N ILE A 41 1.70 1.23 10.82
CA ILE A 41 2.68 1.17 9.73
C ILE A 41 2.19 2.06 8.61
N GLU A 42 3.05 2.99 8.20
CA GLU A 42 2.82 3.88 7.07
C GLU A 42 3.54 3.33 5.85
N ALA A 43 2.79 2.94 4.83
CA ALA A 43 3.34 2.43 3.58
C ALA A 43 3.12 3.44 2.47
N THR A 44 4.20 3.83 1.80
CA THR A 44 4.13 4.70 0.63
C THR A 44 4.15 3.85 -0.62
N VAL A 45 3.06 3.91 -1.39
CA VAL A 45 2.85 3.11 -2.59
C VAL A 45 2.98 4.01 -3.80
N GLN A 46 3.79 3.60 -4.78
CA GLN A 46 3.91 4.30 -6.05
C GLN A 46 3.41 3.40 -7.17
N VAL A 47 2.59 3.96 -8.07
CA VAL A 47 2.11 3.27 -9.26
C VAL A 47 2.55 4.05 -10.48
N GLN A 48 3.16 3.35 -11.44
CA GLN A 48 3.54 3.91 -12.73
C GLN A 48 2.71 3.23 -13.83
N ASN A 49 2.02 4.05 -14.62
CA ASN A 49 1.19 3.54 -15.70
C ASN A 49 1.99 3.42 -17.00
N GLY A 50 2.44 2.21 -17.30
CA GLY A 50 3.13 1.93 -18.57
C GLY A 50 2.21 1.49 -19.69
N THR A 51 0.89 1.60 -19.50
CA THR A 51 -0.11 1.24 -20.51
C THR A 51 -0.44 2.44 -21.41
N ALA A 52 -1.21 2.18 -22.45
CA ALA A 52 -1.67 3.23 -23.37
C ALA A 52 -2.99 3.88 -22.93
N LYS A 53 -3.56 3.48 -21.79
CA LYS A 53 -4.86 3.95 -21.29
C LYS A 53 -4.74 4.45 -19.86
N PRO A 54 -5.58 5.42 -19.44
CA PRO A 54 -5.58 5.84 -18.04
C PRO A 54 -6.08 4.72 -17.13
N ILE A 55 -5.59 4.72 -15.89
CA ILE A 55 -5.97 3.76 -14.86
C ILE A 55 -6.67 4.53 -13.73
N ASP A 56 -7.83 4.01 -13.30
CA ASP A 56 -8.53 4.57 -12.15
C ASP A 56 -7.92 4.01 -10.86
N LEU A 57 -7.08 4.81 -10.21
CA LEU A 57 -6.43 4.41 -8.96
C LEU A 57 -7.37 4.50 -7.76
N GLY A 58 -8.55 5.08 -7.89
CA GLY A 58 -9.54 5.07 -6.83
C GLY A 58 -10.05 3.68 -6.48
N SER A 59 -9.85 2.71 -7.37
CA SER A 59 -10.21 1.30 -7.13
C SER A 59 -9.06 0.49 -6.54
N THR A 60 -7.94 1.13 -6.20
CA THR A 60 -6.78 0.42 -5.66
C THR A 60 -7.07 -0.11 -4.27
N VAL A 61 -6.77 -1.39 -4.06
CA VAL A 61 -6.88 -2.05 -2.75
C VAL A 61 -5.48 -2.40 -2.29
N VAL A 62 -5.11 -1.91 -1.11
CA VAL A 62 -3.84 -2.21 -0.46
C VAL A 62 -4.14 -2.91 0.84
N MET A 63 -3.55 -4.08 1.04
CA MET A 63 -3.74 -4.88 2.26
C MET A 63 -2.38 -5.20 2.87
N LEU A 64 -2.31 -5.16 4.19
CA LEU A 64 -1.10 -5.50 4.92
C LEU A 64 -1.38 -6.71 5.80
N THR A 65 -0.46 -7.67 5.76
CA THR A 65 -0.48 -8.84 6.65
C THR A 65 0.72 -8.75 7.58
N GLU A 66 0.47 -8.82 8.88
CA GLU A 66 1.53 -8.75 9.88
C GLU A 66 2.27 -10.08 10.02
N SER A 67 3.33 -10.12 10.86
CA SER A 67 4.22 -11.28 10.92
C SER A 67 3.56 -12.58 11.39
N SER A 68 2.45 -12.51 12.14
CA SER A 68 1.73 -13.71 12.56
C SER A 68 0.73 -14.20 11.52
N GLY A 69 0.56 -13.49 10.41
CA GLY A 69 -0.39 -13.84 9.37
C GLY A 69 -1.74 -13.14 9.49
N ALA A 70 -1.96 -12.33 10.52
CA ALA A 70 -3.20 -11.60 10.71
C ALA A 70 -3.20 -10.32 9.84
N PRO A 71 -4.37 -9.89 9.34
CA PRO A 71 -4.43 -8.66 8.55
C PRO A 71 -4.28 -7.42 9.44
N GLY A 72 -3.53 -6.43 8.96
CA GLY A 72 -3.50 -5.11 9.58
C GLY A 72 -4.82 -4.39 9.32
N GLN A 73 -5.17 -3.47 10.22
CA GLN A 73 -6.41 -2.70 10.08
C GLN A 73 -6.13 -1.38 9.37
N PRO A 74 -6.67 -1.17 8.17
CA PRO A 74 -6.46 0.09 7.47
C PRO A 74 -7.18 1.24 8.17
N THR A 75 -6.58 2.41 8.12
CA THR A 75 -7.19 3.62 8.64
C THR A 75 -7.08 4.74 7.61
N THR A 76 -8.05 5.65 7.62
CA THR A 76 -8.03 6.84 6.77
C THR A 76 -7.54 8.08 7.50
N SER A 77 -7.19 7.95 8.78
CA SER A 77 -6.63 9.05 9.55
C SER A 77 -5.25 9.42 9.05
N LYS A 78 -4.91 10.71 9.14
CA LYS A 78 -3.57 11.17 8.75
C LYS A 78 -2.50 10.36 9.47
N PRO A 79 -1.41 10.02 8.77
CA PRO A 79 -0.94 10.55 7.48
C PRO A 79 -1.47 9.80 6.23
N ALA A 80 -2.55 9.05 6.32
CA ALA A 80 -3.08 8.31 5.18
C ALA A 80 -3.53 9.24 4.05
N GLN A 81 -3.10 8.94 2.83
CA GLN A 81 -3.47 9.64 1.60
C GLN A 81 -3.65 8.63 0.48
N PRO A 82 -4.76 7.88 0.49
CA PRO A 82 -4.98 6.85 -0.53
C PRO A 82 -5.20 7.46 -1.92
N PHE A 83 -5.02 6.65 -2.94
CA PHE A 83 -5.27 7.08 -4.31
C PHE A 83 -6.76 7.39 -4.52
N THR A 84 -7.06 8.50 -5.18
CA THR A 84 -8.43 8.90 -5.47
C THR A 84 -8.63 9.35 -6.93
N GLN A 85 -7.57 9.37 -7.73
CA GLN A 85 -7.56 9.96 -9.07
C GLN A 85 -7.22 8.94 -10.13
N GLN A 86 -7.44 9.33 -11.38
CA GLN A 86 -6.97 8.56 -12.52
C GLN A 86 -5.50 8.86 -12.79
N LEU A 87 -4.78 7.84 -13.23
CA LEU A 87 -3.37 7.94 -13.59
C LEU A 87 -3.25 7.89 -15.11
N ALA A 88 -2.76 8.97 -15.70
CA ALA A 88 -2.59 9.07 -17.14
C ALA A 88 -1.51 8.11 -17.66
N PRO A 89 -1.58 7.69 -18.95
CA PRO A 89 -0.52 6.87 -19.53
C PRO A 89 0.86 7.53 -19.41
N GLY A 90 1.84 6.77 -19.00
CA GLY A 90 3.22 7.25 -18.81
C GLY A 90 3.45 8.03 -17.54
N ALA A 91 2.42 8.29 -16.74
CA ALA A 91 2.54 9.04 -15.48
C ALA A 91 2.75 8.11 -14.29
N SER A 92 3.20 8.68 -13.18
CA SER A 92 3.31 7.97 -11.92
C SER A 92 2.68 8.79 -10.80
N MET A 93 2.22 8.10 -9.75
CA MET A 93 1.55 8.72 -8.62
C MET A 93 1.87 7.93 -7.35
N SER A 94 2.00 8.64 -6.24
CA SER A 94 2.23 8.03 -4.95
C SER A 94 1.04 8.25 -4.02
N GLY A 95 0.75 7.24 -3.20
CA GLY A 95 -0.26 7.33 -2.15
C GLY A 95 0.29 6.78 -0.86
N VAL A 96 -0.31 7.15 0.26
CA VAL A 96 0.11 6.70 1.58
C VAL A 96 -1.03 5.89 2.20
N TYR A 97 -0.71 4.68 2.62
CA TYR A 97 -1.65 3.77 3.26
C TYR A 97 -1.15 3.45 4.66
N VAL A 98 -2.03 3.54 5.63
CA VAL A 98 -1.68 3.37 7.04
C VAL A 98 -2.49 2.21 7.60
N PHE A 99 -1.78 1.30 8.29
CA PHE A 99 -2.38 0.09 8.86
C PHE A 99 -1.99 -0.01 10.34
N ARG A 100 -2.97 -0.31 11.17
CA ARG A 100 -2.74 -0.57 12.58
C ARG A 100 -2.35 -2.03 12.76
N VAL A 101 -1.23 -2.26 13.42
CA VAL A 101 -0.64 -3.58 13.61
C VAL A 101 -0.10 -3.67 15.03
N PRO A 102 -0.24 -4.83 15.71
CA PRO A 102 0.38 -5.00 17.04
C PRO A 102 1.89 -4.81 16.99
N ALA A 103 2.47 -4.32 18.08
CA ALA A 103 3.89 -3.97 18.14
C ALA A 103 4.82 -5.17 17.83
N ASN A 104 4.38 -6.38 18.06
CA ASN A 104 5.16 -7.58 17.76
C ASN A 104 4.95 -8.13 16.34
N GLY A 105 4.14 -7.44 15.52
CA GLY A 105 3.80 -7.88 14.17
C GLY A 105 4.54 -7.14 13.06
N TYR A 106 5.58 -6.39 13.38
CA TYR A 106 6.22 -5.48 12.42
C TYR A 106 7.22 -6.16 11.48
N ASN A 107 7.77 -7.32 11.82
CA ASN A 107 8.87 -7.89 11.04
C ASN A 107 8.77 -9.42 10.96
N PRO A 108 8.65 -9.97 9.74
CA PRO A 108 8.38 -9.27 8.48
C PRO A 108 6.90 -8.95 8.28
N ILE A 109 6.61 -8.08 7.34
CA ILE A 109 5.25 -7.81 6.89
C ILE A 109 5.11 -8.13 5.41
N GLN A 110 3.86 -8.30 4.96
CA GLN A 110 3.53 -8.44 3.55
C GLN A 110 2.49 -7.39 3.18
N ILE A 111 2.68 -6.75 2.04
CA ILE A 111 1.73 -5.76 1.52
C ILE A 111 1.30 -6.21 0.14
N SER A 112 0.01 -6.38 -0.07
CA SER A 112 -0.54 -6.69 -1.39
C SER A 112 -1.20 -5.45 -1.97
N VAL A 113 -0.98 -5.23 -3.27
CA VAL A 113 -1.55 -4.10 -4.00
C VAL A 113 -2.26 -4.61 -5.22
N SER A 114 -3.56 -4.30 -5.34
CA SER A 114 -4.35 -4.56 -6.52
C SER A 114 -4.91 -3.23 -7.00
N TYR A 115 -4.49 -2.78 -8.19
CA TYR A 115 -4.88 -1.45 -8.66
C TYR A 115 -6.26 -1.42 -9.32
N ALA A 116 -6.79 -2.59 -9.69
CA ALA A 116 -8.14 -2.69 -10.27
C ALA A 116 -8.66 -4.10 -10.10
N GLY A 117 -9.97 -4.26 -10.10
CA GLY A 117 -10.58 -5.58 -10.07
C GLY A 117 -10.19 -6.41 -11.29
N GLY A 118 -9.76 -7.65 -11.09
CA GLY A 118 -9.32 -8.53 -12.16
C GLY A 118 -7.92 -8.25 -12.69
N ALA A 119 -7.24 -7.22 -12.19
CA ALA A 119 -5.87 -6.90 -12.58
C ALA A 119 -4.87 -7.79 -11.85
N PRO A 120 -3.64 -7.93 -12.38
CA PRO A 120 -2.58 -8.63 -11.65
C PRO A 120 -2.30 -7.96 -10.31
N GLU A 121 -1.97 -8.77 -9.32
CA GLU A 121 -1.68 -8.31 -7.97
C GLU A 121 -0.18 -8.32 -7.73
N ALA A 122 0.33 -7.31 -7.04
CA ALA A 122 1.71 -7.26 -6.57
C ALA A 122 1.75 -7.57 -5.07
N LEU A 123 2.69 -8.43 -4.67
CA LEU A 123 2.88 -8.81 -3.28
C LEU A 123 4.29 -8.43 -2.85
N PHE A 124 4.39 -7.59 -1.85
CA PHE A 124 5.66 -7.08 -1.32
C PHE A 124 5.90 -7.65 0.08
N SER A 125 7.14 -7.98 0.37
CA SER A 125 7.51 -8.46 1.70
C SER A 125 8.79 -7.78 2.16
N GLY A 126 8.94 -7.65 3.47
CA GLY A 126 10.11 -7.06 4.07
C GLY A 126 9.86 -6.61 5.50
N SER A 127 10.82 -5.90 6.05
CA SER A 127 10.77 -5.38 7.40
C SER A 127 10.40 -3.91 7.43
N VAL A 128 9.71 -3.51 8.48
CA VAL A 128 9.40 -2.11 8.74
C VAL A 128 10.67 -1.39 9.19
N SER A 129 10.91 -0.23 8.62
CA SER A 129 12.08 0.58 8.99
C SER A 129 11.76 1.65 10.01
#